data_0a6927ca76f09224975e760abf10dfd6
#
_entry.id   0a6927ca76f09224975e760abf10dfd6
#
_cell.length_a   1.000
_cell.length_b   1.000
_cell.length_c   1.000
_cell.angle_alpha   90.00
_cell.angle_beta   90.00
_cell.angle_gamma   90.00
#
_symmetry.space_group_name_H-M   'P 1'
#
loop_
_entity.id
_entity.type
_entity.pdbx_description
1 polymer ?
#
loop_
_entity_poly.entity_id
_entity_poly.type
_entity_poly.pdbx_seq_one_letter_code
_entity_poly.pdbx_strand_id
1 'polypeptide(L)'
;MGGVIMKNKKGMNGVHSSNGVNGSDKSKNYRPSDKEPFMNERQRDYFRQKLMIWREDILKEAKETLQHLQDENQNHPDLADRASSETDRAIELRARDRQRKLISKIDAALHRIEDGTYGYCEETGEPISIRRLEARPIATLSVEAQERHERRERVYRDD
;
A
#
# COMPACT_ATOMS: atom_id res chain seq x y z
N MET A 1 -25.94 30.16 -71.43
CA MET A 1 -26.09 28.72 -71.52
C MET A 1 -25.41 28.06 -70.32
N GLY A 2 -26.17 27.37 -69.52
CA GLY A 2 -25.76 26.21 -68.73
C GLY A 2 -25.07 26.47 -67.43
N GLY A 3 -25.81 26.82 -66.38
CA GLY A 3 -25.38 26.69 -64.99
C GLY A 3 -25.47 25.27 -64.55
N VAL A 4 -24.51 24.82 -63.76
CA VAL A 4 -24.61 23.61 -62.93
C VAL A 4 -24.25 23.94 -61.52
N ILE A 5 -25.28 23.79 -60.67
CA ILE A 5 -25.25 23.90 -59.26
C ILE A 5 -24.62 22.62 -58.67
N MET A 6 -23.57 22.74 -57.85
CA MET A 6 -23.12 21.60 -57.09
C MET A 6 -23.30 21.84 -55.59
N LYS A 7 -24.04 20.91 -55.01
CA LYS A 7 -24.49 20.85 -53.62
C LYS A 7 -23.34 20.57 -52.62
N ASN A 8 -23.34 21.35 -51.58
CA ASN A 8 -22.60 21.12 -50.36
C ASN A 8 -22.93 19.78 -49.72
N LYS A 9 -21.91 18.99 -49.38
CA LYS A 9 -22.01 17.94 -48.36
C LYS A 9 -21.30 18.39 -47.11
N LYS A 10 -22.08 18.56 -46.07
CA LYS A 10 -21.62 18.73 -44.69
C LYS A 10 -20.84 17.49 -44.25
N GLY A 11 -19.56 17.67 -43.96
CA GLY A 11 -18.77 16.73 -43.16
C GLY A 11 -19.06 16.96 -41.68
N MET A 12 -19.60 15.97 -41.04
CA MET A 12 -19.75 15.96 -39.59
C MET A 12 -18.37 15.72 -38.98
N ASN A 13 -17.79 16.74 -38.34
CA ASN A 13 -16.65 16.60 -37.49
C ASN A 13 -17.13 16.03 -36.15
N GLY A 14 -16.79 14.77 -35.91
CA GLY A 14 -16.84 14.17 -34.58
C GLY A 14 -15.84 14.84 -33.67
N VAL A 15 -16.37 15.60 -32.71
CA VAL A 15 -15.58 16.17 -31.64
C VAL A 15 -15.25 15.04 -30.67
N HIS A 16 -14.06 14.50 -30.78
CA HIS A 16 -13.47 13.73 -29.68
C HIS A 16 -13.07 14.70 -28.57
N SER A 17 -13.96 14.86 -27.64
CA SER A 17 -13.64 15.48 -26.36
C SER A 17 -12.72 14.54 -25.60
N SER A 18 -11.44 14.72 -25.76
CA SER A 18 -10.44 14.18 -24.84
C SER A 18 -10.52 15.02 -23.56
N ASN A 19 -11.36 14.58 -22.62
CA ASN A 19 -11.27 15.02 -21.24
C ASN A 19 -9.91 14.59 -20.69
N GLY A 20 -8.95 15.49 -20.82
CA GLY A 20 -7.69 15.42 -20.09
C GLY A 20 -8.00 15.44 -18.60
N VAL A 21 -7.79 14.30 -17.96
CA VAL A 21 -7.90 14.12 -16.52
C VAL A 21 -6.76 14.89 -15.87
N ASN A 22 -6.97 16.17 -15.59
CA ASN A 22 -6.16 16.93 -14.62
C ASN A 22 -6.58 16.49 -13.21
N GLY A 23 -6.20 15.25 -12.84
CA GLY A 23 -6.49 14.68 -11.53
C GLY A 23 -5.39 14.87 -10.48
N SER A 24 -4.28 15.55 -10.80
CA SER A 24 -3.07 15.45 -9.97
C SER A 24 -2.93 16.48 -8.84
N ASP A 25 -3.79 17.50 -8.74
CA ASP A 25 -3.53 18.59 -7.78
C ASP A 25 -4.52 18.65 -6.58
N LYS A 26 -5.64 17.95 -6.64
CA LYS A 26 -6.61 17.90 -5.52
C LYS A 26 -6.37 16.74 -4.55
N SER A 27 -5.47 15.81 -4.86
CA SER A 27 -5.21 14.62 -4.02
C SER A 27 -4.21 14.86 -2.89
N LYS A 28 -3.34 15.84 -3.00
CA LYS A 28 -2.26 16.08 -2.02
C LYS A 28 -2.73 16.46 -0.62
N ASN A 29 -3.96 16.97 -0.47
CA ASN A 29 -4.53 17.37 0.83
C ASN A 29 -5.79 16.60 1.22
N TYR A 30 -6.13 15.55 0.47
CA TYR A 30 -7.28 14.74 0.81
C TYR A 30 -6.99 13.83 2.01
N ARG A 31 -7.89 13.84 2.98
CA ARG A 31 -7.92 12.88 4.09
C ARG A 31 -9.28 12.19 4.11
N PRO A 32 -9.31 10.87 4.14
CA PRO A 32 -10.56 10.13 4.23
C PRO A 32 -11.28 10.44 5.55
N SER A 33 -12.60 10.47 5.50
CA SER A 33 -13.45 10.84 6.63
C SER A 33 -14.67 9.92 6.72
N ASP A 34 -15.17 9.71 7.93
CA ASP A 34 -16.38 8.93 8.20
C ASP A 34 -17.68 9.60 7.67
N LYS A 35 -17.59 10.85 7.21
CA LYS A 35 -18.70 11.59 6.61
C LYS A 35 -18.97 11.23 5.16
N GLU A 36 -18.08 10.52 4.53
CA GLU A 36 -18.18 10.05 3.15
C GLU A 36 -18.69 8.60 3.11
N PRO A 37 -19.26 8.15 2.00
CA PRO A 37 -19.56 6.72 1.83
C PRO A 37 -18.30 5.88 2.04
N PHE A 38 -18.40 4.85 2.88
CA PHE A 38 -17.26 4.01 3.24
C PHE A 38 -16.68 3.31 2.01
N MET A 39 -15.34 3.36 1.89
CA MET A 39 -14.58 2.80 0.77
C MET A 39 -15.09 3.23 -0.59
N ASN A 40 -15.49 4.49 -0.73
CA ASN A 40 -15.72 5.09 -2.04
C ASN A 40 -14.42 5.08 -2.86
N GLU A 41 -14.51 5.35 -4.16
CA GLU A 41 -13.37 5.32 -5.07
C GLU A 41 -12.21 6.20 -4.59
N ARG A 42 -12.53 7.40 -4.08
CA ARG A 42 -11.53 8.34 -3.57
C ARG A 42 -10.80 7.84 -2.33
N GLN A 43 -11.50 7.20 -1.41
CA GLN A 43 -10.91 6.56 -0.23
C GLN A 43 -10.02 5.39 -0.64
N ARG A 44 -10.48 4.54 -1.56
CA ARG A 44 -9.70 3.41 -2.08
C ARG A 44 -8.40 3.88 -2.75
N ASP A 45 -8.46 4.93 -3.56
CA ASP A 45 -7.27 5.50 -4.20
C ASP A 45 -6.30 6.09 -3.18
N TYR A 46 -6.81 6.75 -2.15
CA TYR A 46 -5.98 7.26 -1.06
C TYR A 46 -5.21 6.13 -0.36
N PHE A 47 -5.88 5.07 0.04
CA PHE A 47 -5.22 3.94 0.72
C PHE A 47 -4.32 3.16 -0.23
N ARG A 48 -4.67 3.03 -1.50
CA ARG A 48 -3.81 2.44 -2.53
C ARG A 48 -2.48 3.20 -2.63
N GLN A 49 -2.53 4.50 -2.78
CA GLN A 49 -1.32 5.34 -2.86
C GLN A 49 -0.49 5.25 -1.59
N LYS A 50 -1.13 5.32 -0.42
CA LYS A 50 -0.44 5.19 0.87
C LYS A 50 0.29 3.86 1.02
N LEU A 51 -0.34 2.76 0.63
CA LEU A 51 0.26 1.43 0.65
C LEU A 51 1.41 1.29 -0.36
N MET A 52 1.26 1.83 -1.55
CA MET A 52 2.31 1.80 -2.58
C MET A 52 3.55 2.59 -2.15
N ILE A 53 3.38 3.79 -1.63
CA ILE A 53 4.49 4.62 -1.10
C ILE A 53 5.19 3.86 0.03
N TRP A 54 4.45 3.33 0.98
CA TRP A 54 5.03 2.58 2.10
C TRP A 54 5.79 1.33 1.63
N ARG A 55 5.28 0.62 0.63
CA ARG A 55 5.97 -0.51 0.00
C ARG A 55 7.30 -0.11 -0.63
N GLU A 56 7.30 0.99 -1.38
CA GLU A 56 8.51 1.52 -2.02
C GLU A 56 9.57 1.95 -0.99
N ASP A 57 9.15 2.61 0.08
CA ASP A 57 10.05 3.02 1.18
C ASP A 57 10.72 1.80 1.83
N ILE A 58 9.97 0.73 2.12
CA ILE A 58 10.52 -0.51 2.68
C ILE A 58 11.52 -1.16 1.71
N LEU A 59 11.20 -1.21 0.42
CA LEU A 59 12.09 -1.80 -0.58
C LEU A 59 13.37 -0.99 -0.73
N LYS A 60 13.28 0.32 -0.68
CA LYS A 60 14.45 1.22 -0.73
C LYS A 60 15.34 1.02 0.49
N GLU A 61 14.77 1.03 1.69
CA GLU A 61 15.49 0.77 2.94
C GLU A 61 16.18 -0.60 2.93
N ALA A 62 15.47 -1.64 2.49
CA ALA A 62 16.04 -2.99 2.37
C ALA A 62 17.24 -3.06 1.40
N LYS A 63 17.19 -2.30 0.31
CA LYS A 63 18.28 -2.22 -0.67
C LYS A 63 19.50 -1.48 -0.09
N GLU A 64 19.29 -0.36 0.58
CA GLU A 64 20.35 0.43 1.21
C GLU A 64 21.06 -0.39 2.30
N THR A 65 20.31 -1.09 3.13
CA THR A 65 20.82 -1.99 4.15
C THR A 65 21.68 -3.11 3.54
N LEU A 66 21.22 -3.71 2.43
CA LEU A 66 21.97 -4.75 1.72
C LEU A 66 23.32 -4.23 1.20
N GLN A 67 23.32 -3.03 0.65
CA GLN A 67 24.55 -2.42 0.12
C GLN A 67 25.55 -2.12 1.24
N HIS A 68 25.08 -1.59 2.37
CA HIS A 68 25.92 -1.32 3.55
C HIS A 68 26.61 -2.59 4.07
N LEU A 69 25.92 -3.72 4.16
CA LEU A 69 26.49 -5.00 4.56
C LEU A 69 27.53 -5.55 3.60
N GLN A 70 27.33 -5.35 2.30
CA GLN A 70 28.31 -5.78 1.30
C GLN A 70 29.60 -4.97 1.45
N ASP A 71 29.48 -3.68 1.74
CA ASP A 71 30.63 -2.79 1.93
C ASP A 71 31.40 -3.07 3.23
N GLU A 72 30.70 -3.40 4.31
CA GLU A 72 31.32 -3.78 5.60
C GLU A 72 32.06 -5.13 5.52
N ASN A 73 31.52 -6.11 4.83
CA ASN A 73 32.15 -7.44 4.69
C ASN A 73 33.52 -7.41 4.02
N GLN A 74 33.87 -6.36 3.29
CA GLN A 74 35.17 -6.22 2.62
C GLN A 74 36.27 -5.66 3.52
N ASN A 75 35.96 -5.15 4.70
CA ASN A 75 36.87 -4.36 5.51
C ASN A 75 37.31 -4.97 6.86
N HIS A 76 36.88 -6.19 7.26
CA HIS A 76 37.17 -6.74 8.58
C HIS A 76 37.98 -8.04 8.55
N PRO A 77 39.32 -7.99 8.81
CA PRO A 77 40.16 -9.19 8.88
C PRO A 77 40.33 -9.80 10.28
N ASP A 78 39.75 -9.24 11.37
CA ASP A 78 40.05 -9.66 12.74
C ASP A 78 38.97 -10.61 13.33
N LEU A 79 39.43 -11.61 14.16
CA LEU A 79 38.57 -12.64 14.76
C LEU A 79 37.54 -12.09 15.78
N ALA A 80 37.88 -11.03 16.53
CA ALA A 80 36.97 -10.37 17.47
C ALA A 80 35.84 -9.62 16.75
N ASP A 81 36.16 -9.01 15.60
CA ASP A 81 35.21 -8.34 14.74
C ASP A 81 34.29 -9.33 14.03
N ARG A 82 34.70 -10.57 13.80
CA ARG A 82 33.86 -11.62 13.24
C ARG A 82 32.70 -12.02 14.15
N ALA A 83 32.91 -12.18 15.46
CA ALA A 83 31.85 -12.56 16.40
C ALA A 83 30.81 -11.44 16.55
N SER A 84 31.22 -10.17 16.59
CA SER A 84 30.34 -9.01 16.57
C SER A 84 29.56 -8.92 15.24
N SER A 85 30.25 -9.14 14.13
CA SER A 85 29.69 -9.15 12.78
C SER A 85 28.63 -10.27 12.57
N GLU A 86 28.83 -11.45 13.15
CA GLU A 86 27.84 -12.54 13.10
C GLU A 86 26.58 -12.21 13.87
N THR A 87 26.68 -11.56 15.02
CA THR A 87 25.54 -11.09 15.82
C THR A 87 24.76 -10.01 15.05
N ASP A 88 25.44 -9.03 14.50
CA ASP A 88 24.86 -7.96 13.71
C ASP A 88 24.16 -8.50 12.47
N ARG A 89 24.77 -9.47 11.80
CA ARG A 89 24.19 -10.18 10.65
C ARG A 89 22.92 -10.93 11.01
N ALA A 90 22.88 -11.58 12.19
CA ALA A 90 21.67 -12.27 12.67
C ALA A 90 20.52 -11.30 12.94
N ILE A 91 20.81 -10.14 13.55
CA ILE A 91 19.83 -9.07 13.79
C ILE A 91 19.27 -8.56 12.45
N GLU A 92 20.14 -8.37 11.49
CA GLU A 92 19.75 -7.86 10.18
C GLU A 92 18.92 -8.86 9.37
N LEU A 93 19.26 -10.14 9.39
CA LEU A 93 18.44 -11.18 8.77
C LEU A 93 17.01 -11.20 9.34
N ARG A 94 16.87 -11.02 10.67
CA ARG A 94 15.57 -10.89 11.33
C ARG A 94 14.83 -9.64 10.88
N ALA A 95 15.51 -8.51 10.70
CA ALA A 95 14.92 -7.29 10.20
C ALA A 95 14.39 -7.48 8.76
N ARG A 96 15.14 -8.15 7.90
CA ARG A 96 14.72 -8.49 6.53
C ARG A 96 13.51 -9.41 6.50
N ASP A 97 13.46 -10.41 7.37
CA ASP A 97 12.30 -11.28 7.46
C ASP A 97 11.04 -10.52 7.88
N ARG A 98 11.16 -9.56 8.79
CA ARG A 98 10.06 -8.66 9.16
C ARG A 98 9.62 -7.78 8.00
N GLN A 99 10.58 -7.17 7.28
CA GLN A 99 10.30 -6.34 6.10
C GLN A 99 9.60 -7.16 5.00
N ARG A 100 10.07 -8.36 4.71
CA ARG A 100 9.45 -9.26 3.73
C ARG A 100 8.01 -9.63 4.10
N LYS A 101 7.76 -9.97 5.38
CA LYS A 101 6.41 -10.22 5.89
C LYS A 101 5.52 -8.99 5.80
N LEU A 102 6.06 -7.81 6.04
CA LEU A 102 5.34 -6.55 5.94
C LEU A 102 4.97 -6.25 4.48
N ILE A 103 5.90 -6.41 3.55
CA ILE A 103 5.63 -6.27 2.10
C ILE A 103 4.51 -7.22 1.67
N SER A 104 4.56 -8.49 2.09
CA SER A 104 3.50 -9.46 1.79
C SER A 104 2.12 -9.02 2.30
N LYS A 105 2.07 -8.42 3.50
CA LYS A 105 0.82 -7.86 4.05
C LYS A 105 0.33 -6.64 3.27
N ILE A 106 1.25 -5.80 2.80
CA ILE A 106 0.92 -4.65 1.95
C ILE A 106 0.37 -5.13 0.61
N ASP A 107 1.02 -6.10 -0.04
CA ASP A 107 0.56 -6.68 -1.31
C ASP A 107 -0.83 -7.32 -1.16
N ALA A 108 -1.08 -8.03 -0.07
CA ALA A 108 -2.40 -8.56 0.25
C ALA A 108 -3.45 -7.45 0.45
N ALA A 109 -3.09 -6.33 1.08
CA ALA A 109 -3.97 -5.19 1.24
C ALA A 109 -4.29 -4.51 -0.11
N LEU A 110 -3.30 -4.35 -0.98
CA LEU A 110 -3.49 -3.84 -2.34
C LEU A 110 -4.43 -4.74 -3.14
N HIS A 111 -4.26 -6.04 -3.03
CA HIS A 111 -5.15 -7.01 -3.69
C HIS A 111 -6.61 -6.89 -3.20
N ARG A 112 -6.81 -6.73 -1.88
CA ARG A 112 -8.16 -6.47 -1.33
C ARG A 112 -8.78 -5.16 -1.82
N ILE A 113 -7.98 -4.13 -2.09
CA ILE A 113 -8.49 -2.89 -2.72
C ILE A 113 -9.03 -3.18 -4.12
N GLU A 114 -8.35 -4.00 -4.90
CA GLU A 114 -8.78 -4.40 -6.24
C GLU A 114 -10.05 -5.26 -6.21
N ASP A 115 -10.14 -6.20 -5.28
CA ASP A 115 -11.29 -7.08 -5.09
C ASP A 115 -12.51 -6.37 -4.46
N GLY A 116 -12.33 -5.16 -3.91
CA GLY A 116 -13.38 -4.44 -3.20
C GLY A 116 -13.64 -4.93 -1.77
N THR A 117 -12.76 -5.76 -1.21
CA THR A 117 -12.88 -6.31 0.16
C THR A 117 -12.04 -5.54 1.19
N TYR A 118 -11.23 -4.58 0.74
CA TYR A 118 -10.43 -3.77 1.64
C TYR A 118 -11.27 -2.94 2.59
N GLY A 119 -10.83 -2.85 3.85
CA GLY A 119 -11.47 -2.03 4.87
C GLY A 119 -12.55 -2.76 5.68
N TYR A 120 -12.84 -4.00 5.37
CA TYR A 120 -13.79 -4.82 6.12
C TYR A 120 -13.07 -5.84 7.01
N CYS A 121 -13.61 -6.05 8.21
CA CYS A 121 -13.08 -7.01 9.16
C CYS A 121 -13.25 -8.45 8.66
N GLU A 122 -12.19 -9.22 8.60
CA GLU A 122 -12.22 -10.62 8.15
C GLU A 122 -13.04 -11.53 9.09
N GLU A 123 -13.12 -11.19 10.38
CA GLU A 123 -13.86 -11.98 11.38
C GLU A 123 -15.35 -11.64 11.40
N THR A 124 -15.72 -10.35 11.30
CA THR A 124 -17.10 -9.89 11.48
C THR A 124 -17.78 -9.42 10.20
N GLY A 125 -17.01 -9.13 9.14
CA GLY A 125 -17.51 -8.51 7.91
C GLY A 125 -17.90 -7.04 8.04
N GLU A 126 -17.75 -6.45 9.22
CA GLU A 126 -18.08 -5.04 9.48
C GLU A 126 -16.99 -4.10 8.98
N PRO A 127 -17.31 -2.86 8.64
CA PRO A 127 -16.33 -1.85 8.27
C PRO A 127 -15.33 -1.59 9.40
N ILE A 128 -14.05 -1.55 9.06
CA ILE A 128 -12.98 -1.10 9.96
C ILE A 128 -12.99 0.44 9.94
N SER A 129 -12.90 1.08 11.10
CA SER A 129 -12.92 2.54 11.16
C SER A 129 -11.78 3.17 10.30
N ILE A 130 -12.09 4.27 9.63
CA ILE A 130 -11.12 5.02 8.82
C ILE A 130 -9.89 5.39 9.65
N ARG A 131 -10.10 5.82 10.89
CA ARG A 131 -9.02 6.16 11.81
C ARG A 131 -8.05 5.00 12.05
N ARG A 132 -8.56 3.77 12.18
CA ARG A 132 -7.73 2.58 12.32
C ARG A 132 -6.98 2.26 11.04
N LEU A 133 -7.62 2.35 9.89
CA LEU A 133 -6.99 2.14 8.58
C LEU A 133 -5.93 3.21 8.28
N GLU A 134 -6.16 4.46 8.71
CA GLU A 134 -5.14 5.50 8.59
C GLU A 134 -3.89 5.20 9.43
N ALA A 135 -4.08 4.74 10.67
CA ALA A 135 -2.99 4.36 11.56
C ALA A 135 -2.30 3.05 11.11
N ARG A 136 -3.07 2.09 10.59
CA ARG A 136 -2.59 0.78 10.15
C ARG A 136 -3.28 0.34 8.85
N PRO A 137 -2.78 0.76 7.70
CA PRO A 137 -3.42 0.48 6.41
C PRO A 137 -3.54 -1.00 6.04
N ILE A 138 -2.72 -1.86 6.64
CA ILE A 138 -2.75 -3.32 6.45
C ILE A 138 -3.69 -4.04 7.43
N ALA A 139 -4.47 -3.31 8.24
CA ALA A 139 -5.37 -3.92 9.21
C ALA A 139 -6.45 -4.77 8.52
N THR A 140 -6.65 -5.98 9.02
CA THR A 140 -7.66 -6.94 8.56
C THR A 140 -8.75 -7.18 9.60
N LEU A 141 -8.55 -6.71 10.83
CA LEU A 141 -9.48 -6.87 11.94
C LEU A 141 -9.87 -5.51 12.52
N SER A 142 -11.12 -5.38 12.94
CA SER A 142 -11.55 -4.26 13.78
C SER A 142 -10.82 -4.27 15.13
N VAL A 143 -10.91 -3.20 15.90
CA VAL A 143 -10.29 -3.13 17.24
C VAL A 143 -10.83 -4.23 18.13
N GLU A 144 -12.16 -4.40 18.14
CA GLU A 144 -12.86 -5.37 18.96
C GLU A 144 -12.52 -6.82 18.57
N ALA A 145 -12.39 -7.09 17.26
CA ALA A 145 -11.98 -8.40 16.78
C ALA A 145 -10.52 -8.70 17.14
N GLN A 146 -9.65 -7.71 17.04
CA GLN A 146 -8.24 -7.83 17.42
C GLN A 146 -8.08 -8.11 18.92
N GLU A 147 -8.81 -7.39 19.78
CA GLU A 147 -8.81 -7.62 21.23
C GLU A 147 -9.31 -9.02 21.61
N ARG A 148 -10.35 -9.52 20.93
CA ARG A 148 -10.84 -10.90 21.14
C ARG A 148 -9.79 -11.92 20.75
N HIS A 149 -9.10 -11.70 19.64
CA HIS A 149 -8.04 -12.58 19.17
C HIS A 149 -6.88 -12.63 20.16
N GLU A 150 -6.38 -11.48 20.61
CA GLU A 150 -5.29 -11.38 21.58
C GLU A 150 -5.66 -11.98 22.95
N ARG A 151 -6.92 -11.84 23.35
CA ARG A 151 -7.42 -12.45 24.60
C ARG A 151 -7.44 -13.97 24.52
N ARG A 152 -7.83 -14.54 23.37
CA ARG A 152 -7.77 -15.98 23.14
C ARG A 152 -6.32 -16.48 23.12
N GLU A 153 -5.41 -15.80 22.46
CA GLU A 153 -4.00 -16.18 22.40
C GLU A 153 -3.33 -16.21 23.79
N ARG A 154 -3.70 -15.28 24.69
CA ARG A 154 -3.20 -15.29 26.09
C ARG A 154 -3.64 -16.53 26.83
N VAL A 155 -4.91 -16.88 26.75
CA VAL A 155 -5.46 -18.07 27.43
C VAL A 155 -4.76 -19.35 26.98
N TYR A 156 -4.46 -19.49 25.68
CA TYR A 156 -3.75 -20.68 25.17
C TYR A 156 -2.24 -20.72 25.44
N ARG A 157 -1.65 -19.61 25.90
CA ARG A 157 -0.22 -19.58 26.27
C ARG A 157 0.03 -19.90 27.74
N ASP A 158 -1.01 -19.80 28.55
CA ASP A 158 -0.94 -20.03 30.00
C ASP A 158 -1.33 -21.47 30.38
N ASP A 159 -1.69 -22.32 29.41
CA ASP A 159 -1.89 -23.77 29.51
C ASP A 159 -0.65 -24.53 28.97
#